data_0729dcda941574cecb552e1c81f447f6
#
_entry.id   0729dcda941574cecb552e1c81f447f6
#
_cell.length_a   1.000
_cell.length_b   1.000
_cell.length_c   1.000
_cell.angle_alpha   90.00
_cell.angle_beta   90.00
_cell.angle_gamma   90.00
#
_symmetry.space_group_name_H-M   'P 1'
#
loop_
_entity.id
_entity.type
_entity.pdbx_description
1 polymer ?
#
loop_
_entity_poly.entity_id
_entity_poly.type
_entity_poly.pdbx_seq_one_letter_code
_entity_poly.pdbx_strand_id
1 'polypeptide(L)'
;MNCFIKVIVCFLFIISFISCGLPDINSITQEMNQPFITKITPMDKKIVVEFQAQNNEPSFSGYNIYFGDSVNPRIYRVYSQQKTIPTIVTTRSTTLQKFTFSIEQNIYYTGSNVTEISLLTENDIKNGIPIYVWVSSYQITPQNESYYYYDNYVKMATPRPEVSNQTINVGSSIILSESYLASLTLNNNKLYFSSPQRPNEIWYVQRVAGTSLYDIVVPPTEGYTTESLEVIADRLYLIKINKNNANYYGKIFVRSVNGVNSIVADYCYQISADILSY
;
A
#
# COMPACT_ATOMS: atom_id res chain seq x y z
N MET A 1 -25.82 75.28 -18.45
CA MET A 1 -25.96 73.92 -19.02
C MET A 1 -24.69 73.08 -19.02
N ASN A 2 -23.48 73.69 -18.99
CA ASN A 2 -22.20 72.95 -19.04
C ASN A 2 -21.72 72.31 -17.72
N CYS A 3 -22.22 72.77 -16.57
CA CYS A 3 -21.75 72.22 -15.28
C CYS A 3 -22.47 70.90 -14.91
N PHE A 4 -23.72 70.78 -15.25
CA PHE A 4 -24.55 69.60 -14.96
C PHE A 4 -24.08 68.35 -15.73
N ILE A 5 -23.69 68.53 -16.98
CA ILE A 5 -23.19 67.44 -17.83
C ILE A 5 -21.84 66.92 -17.31
N LYS A 6 -20.96 67.76 -16.82
CA LYS A 6 -19.65 67.35 -16.25
C LYS A 6 -19.81 66.54 -14.96
N VAL A 7 -20.80 66.86 -14.13
CA VAL A 7 -21.08 66.10 -12.91
C VAL A 7 -21.62 64.72 -13.21
N ILE A 8 -22.53 64.60 -14.20
CA ILE A 8 -23.06 63.29 -14.61
C ILE A 8 -22.00 62.41 -15.24
N VAL A 9 -21.10 62.94 -16.04
CA VAL A 9 -20.00 62.17 -16.64
C VAL A 9 -19.01 61.68 -15.57
N CYS A 10 -18.67 62.52 -14.57
CA CYS A 10 -17.84 62.08 -13.44
C CYS A 10 -18.51 61.00 -12.59
N PHE A 11 -19.84 61.08 -12.38
CA PHE A 11 -20.57 60.06 -11.62
C PHE A 11 -20.64 58.73 -12.35
N LEU A 12 -20.82 58.74 -13.67
CA LEU A 12 -20.77 57.55 -14.51
C LEU A 12 -19.39 56.89 -14.57
N PHE A 13 -18.30 57.72 -14.51
CA PHE A 13 -16.94 57.21 -14.45
C PHE A 13 -16.62 56.56 -13.10
N ILE A 14 -17.17 57.07 -12.01
CA ILE A 14 -16.96 56.50 -10.66
C ILE A 14 -17.68 55.16 -10.50
N ILE A 15 -18.88 55.03 -11.09
CA ILE A 15 -19.64 53.76 -11.06
C ILE A 15 -18.96 52.65 -11.89
N SER A 16 -18.23 52.99 -12.96
CA SER A 16 -17.48 52.02 -13.75
C SER A 16 -16.24 51.49 -13.06
N PHE A 17 -15.67 52.18 -12.04
CA PHE A 17 -14.56 51.66 -11.25
C PHE A 17 -14.98 50.82 -10.05
N ILE A 18 -16.24 50.86 -9.62
CA ILE A 18 -16.75 50.03 -8.53
C ILE A 18 -17.17 48.63 -9.05
N SER A 19 -17.23 48.43 -10.35
CA SER A 19 -17.49 47.12 -10.99
C SER A 19 -16.21 46.28 -11.15
N CYS A 20 -15.06 46.74 -10.67
CA CYS A 20 -13.83 45.98 -10.74
C CYS A 20 -13.73 45.04 -9.54
N GLY A 21 -14.29 43.84 -9.70
CA GLY A 21 -13.82 42.68 -8.97
C GLY A 21 -14.14 42.65 -7.48
N LEU A 22 -15.43 42.56 -7.13
CA LEU A 22 -15.70 41.72 -5.96
C LEU A 22 -15.15 40.33 -6.33
N PRO A 23 -14.20 39.80 -5.53
CA PRO A 23 -13.80 38.43 -5.73
C PRO A 23 -15.05 37.57 -5.73
N ASP A 24 -15.19 36.77 -6.74
CA ASP A 24 -16.31 35.85 -6.87
C ASP A 24 -16.36 35.03 -5.57
N ILE A 25 -17.33 35.34 -4.70
CA ILE A 25 -17.47 34.68 -3.39
C ILE A 25 -17.70 33.18 -3.58
N ASN A 26 -18.04 32.76 -4.81
CA ASN A 26 -18.13 31.39 -5.23
C ASN A 26 -16.76 30.73 -5.52
N SER A 27 -15.67 31.49 -5.51
CA SER A 27 -14.32 30.97 -5.75
C SER A 27 -13.56 30.63 -4.46
N ILE A 28 -14.20 30.66 -3.29
CA ILE A 28 -13.62 30.05 -2.10
C ILE A 28 -13.69 28.55 -2.36
N THR A 29 -12.59 28.01 -2.89
CA THR A 29 -12.40 26.58 -2.99
C THR A 29 -12.50 26.01 -1.58
N GLN A 30 -13.60 25.30 -1.33
CA GLN A 30 -13.77 24.63 -0.06
C GLN A 30 -12.62 23.64 0.10
N GLU A 31 -11.94 23.71 1.24
CA GLU A 31 -10.90 22.74 1.55
C GLU A 31 -11.49 21.33 1.57
N MET A 32 -10.88 20.43 0.80
CA MET A 32 -11.31 19.05 0.70
C MET A 32 -10.74 18.25 1.87
N ASN A 33 -11.57 17.43 2.51
CA ASN A 33 -11.10 16.53 3.56
C ASN A 33 -10.10 15.51 3.00
N GLN A 34 -8.95 15.39 3.68
CA GLN A 34 -7.89 14.47 3.29
C GLN A 34 -8.23 13.04 3.69
N PRO A 35 -8.26 12.07 2.75
CA PRO A 35 -8.29 10.66 3.08
C PRO A 35 -7.01 10.21 3.78
N PHE A 36 -7.08 9.12 4.56
CA PHE A 36 -5.90 8.55 5.19
C PHE A 36 -5.85 7.03 5.02
N ILE A 37 -4.66 6.52 4.71
CA ILE A 37 -4.41 5.09 4.55
C ILE A 37 -4.33 4.46 5.94
N THR A 38 -5.24 3.52 6.22
CA THR A 38 -5.30 2.79 7.48
C THR A 38 -4.43 1.54 7.46
N LYS A 39 -4.31 0.91 6.28
CA LYS A 39 -3.50 -0.29 6.10
C LYS A 39 -2.96 -0.36 4.67
N ILE A 40 -1.74 -0.84 4.53
CA ILE A 40 -1.14 -1.22 3.26
C ILE A 40 -0.59 -2.64 3.41
N THR A 41 -0.98 -3.52 2.48
CA THR A 41 -0.64 -4.95 2.57
C THR A 41 0.08 -5.36 1.29
N PRO A 42 1.37 -5.67 1.38
CA PRO A 42 2.09 -6.29 0.26
C PRO A 42 1.60 -7.74 0.09
N MET A 43 1.45 -8.14 -1.16
CA MET A 43 1.01 -9.48 -1.56
C MET A 43 1.79 -9.96 -2.78
N ASP A 44 1.51 -11.17 -3.24
CA ASP A 44 2.08 -11.65 -4.51
C ASP A 44 1.62 -10.76 -5.67
N LYS A 45 2.59 -10.10 -6.31
CA LYS A 45 2.40 -9.24 -7.50
C LYS A 45 1.42 -8.09 -7.32
N LYS A 46 1.05 -7.72 -6.09
CA LYS A 46 0.14 -6.61 -5.81
C LYS A 46 0.34 -6.00 -4.43
N ILE A 47 -0.22 -4.83 -4.27
CA ILE A 47 -0.36 -4.13 -3.01
C ILE A 47 -1.83 -3.82 -2.79
N VAL A 48 -2.38 -4.19 -1.64
CA VAL A 48 -3.74 -3.81 -1.23
C VAL A 48 -3.66 -2.61 -0.31
N VAL A 49 -4.40 -1.57 -0.64
CA VAL A 49 -4.48 -0.30 0.10
C VAL A 49 -5.87 -0.18 0.71
N GLU A 50 -5.93 -0.06 2.02
CA GLU A 50 -7.16 0.26 2.75
C GLU A 50 -7.06 1.69 3.25
N PHE A 51 -8.06 2.51 2.95
CA PHE A 51 -8.10 3.89 3.41
C PHE A 51 -9.48 4.28 3.95
N GLN A 52 -9.51 5.33 4.73
CA GLN A 52 -10.73 5.91 5.26
C GLN A 52 -10.85 7.35 4.80
N ALA A 53 -12.08 7.75 4.52
CA ALA A 53 -12.39 9.10 4.09
C ALA A 53 -13.81 9.50 4.46
N GLN A 54 -14.00 10.80 4.64
CA GLN A 54 -15.29 11.41 4.93
C GLN A 54 -15.37 12.70 4.12
N ASN A 55 -16.05 12.67 2.98
CA ASN A 55 -16.16 13.81 2.08
C ASN A 55 -17.62 14.11 1.81
N ASN A 56 -18.10 15.24 2.34
CA ASN A 56 -19.46 15.72 2.19
C ASN A 56 -19.50 17.08 1.44
N GLU A 57 -18.38 17.53 0.93
CA GLU A 57 -18.26 18.77 0.19
C GLU A 57 -19.17 18.74 -1.04
N PRO A 58 -19.93 19.81 -1.34
CA PRO A 58 -20.93 19.82 -2.43
C PRO A 58 -20.41 19.44 -3.80
N SER A 59 -19.14 19.77 -4.07
CA SER A 59 -18.44 19.52 -5.33
C SER A 59 -17.56 18.28 -5.34
N PHE A 60 -17.53 17.52 -4.23
CA PHE A 60 -16.73 16.30 -4.16
C PHE A 60 -17.03 15.35 -5.33
N SER A 61 -15.98 14.89 -6.00
CA SER A 61 -16.08 14.07 -7.22
C SER A 61 -15.43 12.70 -7.08
N GLY A 62 -14.52 12.50 -6.11
CA GLY A 62 -13.89 11.22 -5.91
C GLY A 62 -12.52 11.24 -5.23
N TYR A 63 -11.81 10.12 -5.34
CA TYR A 63 -10.48 9.93 -4.80
C TYR A 63 -9.47 9.67 -5.91
N ASN A 64 -8.30 10.30 -5.80
CA ASN A 64 -7.12 9.96 -6.58
C ASN A 64 -6.20 9.08 -5.74
N ILE A 65 -5.68 8.03 -6.34
CA ILE A 65 -4.67 7.17 -5.72
C ILE A 65 -3.36 7.39 -6.45
N TYR A 66 -2.36 7.76 -5.70
CA TYR A 66 -1.01 8.00 -6.20
C TYR A 66 -0.09 6.90 -5.71
N PHE A 67 0.81 6.47 -6.55
CA PHE A 67 1.84 5.51 -6.20
C PHE A 67 3.09 5.72 -7.05
N GLY A 68 4.24 5.34 -6.52
CA GLY A 68 5.52 5.49 -7.20
C GLY A 68 6.65 4.84 -6.42
N ASP A 69 7.83 4.80 -7.03
CA ASP A 69 9.04 4.18 -6.48
C ASP A 69 9.86 5.11 -5.58
N SER A 70 9.40 6.34 -5.36
CA SER A 70 10.07 7.33 -4.52
C SER A 70 9.09 8.20 -3.76
N VAL A 71 9.56 8.85 -2.69
CA VAL A 71 8.77 9.78 -1.86
C VAL A 71 8.35 11.03 -2.63
N ASN A 72 9.05 11.39 -3.71
CA ASN A 72 8.69 12.41 -4.68
C ASN A 72 8.31 11.75 -6.01
N PRO A 73 7.19 11.05 -6.11
CA PRO A 73 6.87 10.30 -7.28
C PRO A 73 6.55 11.23 -8.42
N ARG A 74 7.00 10.87 -9.59
CA ARG A 74 6.35 11.30 -10.82
C ARG A 74 4.95 10.71 -10.77
N ILE A 75 4.00 11.56 -10.53
CA ILE A 75 2.62 11.28 -10.18
C ILE A 75 2.00 10.40 -11.26
N TYR A 76 1.82 9.13 -10.96
CA TYR A 76 0.89 8.31 -11.71
C TYR A 76 -0.50 8.61 -11.18
N ARG A 77 -1.20 9.52 -11.86
CA ARG A 77 -2.51 9.96 -11.45
C ARG A 77 -3.54 8.93 -11.89
N VAL A 78 -4.10 8.24 -10.96
CA VAL A 78 -5.19 7.31 -11.20
C VAL A 78 -6.49 8.06 -11.00
N TYR A 79 -7.14 8.48 -12.10
CA TYR A 79 -8.44 9.13 -12.02
C TYR A 79 -9.55 8.08 -11.90
N SER A 80 -10.36 8.19 -10.86
CA SER A 80 -11.50 7.30 -10.63
C SER A 80 -12.60 7.40 -11.70
N GLN A 81 -12.61 8.45 -12.52
CA GLN A 81 -13.59 8.64 -13.61
C GLN A 81 -13.24 7.90 -14.89
N GLN A 82 -12.04 7.39 -15.05
CA GLN A 82 -11.71 6.57 -16.22
C GLN A 82 -12.07 5.13 -15.92
N LYS A 83 -12.93 4.56 -16.72
CA LYS A 83 -13.62 3.26 -16.63
C LYS A 83 -12.76 2.00 -16.39
N THR A 84 -11.50 2.10 -16.06
CA THR A 84 -10.55 1.02 -16.00
C THR A 84 -10.14 0.61 -14.59
N ILE A 85 -10.39 1.46 -13.59
CA ILE A 85 -10.31 1.07 -12.19
C ILE A 85 -11.73 0.83 -11.72
N PRO A 86 -12.00 -0.26 -10.95
CA PRO A 86 -13.29 -0.41 -10.31
C PRO A 86 -13.55 0.87 -9.55
N THR A 87 -14.49 1.63 -10.04
CA THR A 87 -14.82 2.97 -9.61
C THR A 87 -15.01 2.89 -8.10
N ILE A 88 -14.15 3.52 -7.35
CA ILE A 88 -14.46 3.80 -5.96
C ILE A 88 -15.61 4.78 -6.05
N VAL A 89 -16.82 4.24 -6.06
CA VAL A 89 -18.05 5.01 -6.23
C VAL A 89 -18.15 5.97 -5.06
N THR A 90 -18.04 7.19 -5.37
CA THR A 90 -17.91 8.27 -4.43
C THR A 90 -19.25 8.95 -4.29
N THR A 91 -20.09 8.42 -3.45
CA THR A 91 -21.18 9.19 -2.89
C THR A 91 -20.65 10.04 -1.75
N ARG A 92 -21.03 11.32 -1.74
CA ARG A 92 -20.77 12.19 -0.59
C ARG A 92 -21.26 11.53 0.69
N SER A 93 -20.48 11.59 1.73
CA SER A 93 -20.83 10.99 3.02
C SER A 93 -20.45 11.90 4.17
N THR A 94 -21.38 12.08 5.10
CA THR A 94 -21.15 12.74 6.38
C THR A 94 -20.50 11.81 7.41
N THR A 95 -20.41 10.53 7.12
CA THR A 95 -19.79 9.52 7.98
C THR A 95 -18.52 8.99 7.36
N LEU A 96 -17.58 8.59 8.22
CA LEU A 96 -16.32 7.98 7.82
C LEU A 96 -16.58 6.64 7.10
N GLN A 97 -16.11 6.54 5.86
CA GLN A 97 -16.24 5.34 5.03
C GLN A 97 -14.89 4.65 4.87
N LYS A 98 -14.93 3.34 4.67
CA LYS A 98 -13.76 2.51 4.38
C LYS A 98 -13.76 2.10 2.92
N PHE A 99 -12.60 2.19 2.31
CA PHE A 99 -12.38 1.82 0.92
C PHE A 99 -11.17 0.89 0.80
N THR A 100 -11.22 0.01 -0.21
CA THR A 100 -10.12 -0.89 -0.54
C THR A 100 -9.79 -0.75 -2.02
N PHE A 101 -8.51 -0.67 -2.33
CA PHE A 101 -7.99 -0.59 -3.70
C PHE A 101 -6.79 -1.52 -3.86
N SER A 102 -6.64 -2.16 -5.05
CA SER A 102 -5.49 -2.99 -5.37
C SER A 102 -4.63 -2.34 -6.46
N ILE A 103 -3.34 -2.25 -6.22
CA ILE A 103 -2.31 -1.92 -7.21
C ILE A 103 -1.71 -3.26 -7.64
N GLU A 104 -1.94 -3.67 -8.91
CA GLU A 104 -1.60 -5.00 -9.38
C GLU A 104 -0.57 -4.97 -10.51
N GLN A 105 0.18 -6.06 -10.67
CA GLN A 105 1.10 -6.23 -11.78
C GLN A 105 0.33 -6.33 -13.11
N ASN A 106 0.87 -5.72 -14.16
CA ASN A 106 0.34 -5.78 -15.53
C ASN A 106 -1.09 -5.26 -15.72
N ILE A 107 -1.61 -4.48 -14.78
CA ILE A 107 -2.80 -3.69 -15.06
C ILE A 107 -2.37 -2.42 -15.77
N TYR A 108 -2.91 -2.21 -16.95
CA TYR A 108 -2.67 -1.03 -17.78
C TYR A 108 -3.87 -0.10 -17.70
N TYR A 109 -3.61 1.17 -17.43
CA TYR A 109 -4.64 2.21 -17.48
C TYR A 109 -4.43 3.06 -18.73
N THR A 110 -5.42 3.07 -19.60
CA THR A 110 -5.44 3.96 -20.77
C THR A 110 -6.25 5.19 -20.43
N GLY A 111 -5.60 6.31 -20.25
CA GLY A 111 -6.25 7.62 -20.18
C GLY A 111 -6.31 8.25 -21.56
N SER A 112 -7.25 9.17 -21.78
CA SER A 112 -7.48 9.83 -23.06
C SER A 112 -6.25 10.59 -23.64
N ASN A 113 -5.16 10.72 -22.87
CA ASN A 113 -3.92 11.39 -23.28
C ASN A 113 -2.66 10.74 -22.68
N VAL A 114 -2.73 9.53 -22.14
CA VAL A 114 -1.58 8.86 -21.54
C VAL A 114 -1.49 7.46 -22.13
N THR A 115 -0.35 7.14 -22.72
CA THR A 115 0.07 5.79 -23.09
C THR A 115 0.01 4.87 -21.87
N GLU A 116 -0.38 3.64 -22.09
CA GLU A 116 -0.48 2.56 -21.10
C GLU A 116 0.58 2.65 -19.99
N ILE A 117 0.14 2.74 -18.74
CA ILE A 117 1.03 2.76 -17.58
C ILE A 117 0.87 1.42 -16.87
N SER A 118 1.94 0.64 -16.83
CA SER A 118 2.00 -0.52 -15.94
C SER A 118 2.05 -0.04 -14.49
N LEU A 119 1.13 -0.48 -13.65
CA LEU A 119 1.10 -0.10 -12.24
C LEU A 119 2.26 -0.69 -11.46
N LEU A 120 2.52 -1.98 -11.66
CA LEU A 120 3.67 -2.68 -11.12
C LEU A 120 4.34 -3.46 -12.24
N THR A 121 5.63 -3.31 -12.39
CA THR A 121 6.41 -4.08 -13.35
C THR A 121 6.90 -5.38 -12.70
N GLU A 122 7.25 -6.37 -13.52
CA GLU A 122 7.90 -7.58 -13.02
C GLU A 122 9.22 -7.26 -12.30
N ASN A 123 9.91 -6.20 -12.72
CA ASN A 123 11.13 -5.72 -12.07
C ASN A 123 10.88 -5.14 -10.69
N ASP A 124 9.77 -4.43 -10.46
CA ASP A 124 9.43 -3.89 -9.14
C ASP A 124 9.30 -5.02 -8.12
N ILE A 125 8.72 -6.14 -8.54
CA ILE A 125 8.56 -7.33 -7.70
C ILE A 125 9.86 -8.08 -7.52
N LYS A 126 10.58 -8.36 -8.61
CA LYS A 126 11.85 -9.10 -8.58
C LYS A 126 12.95 -8.39 -7.84
N ASN A 127 12.99 -7.06 -7.90
CA ASN A 127 14.02 -6.26 -7.25
C ASN A 127 13.62 -5.80 -5.86
N GLY A 128 12.38 -6.11 -5.41
CA GLY A 128 11.88 -5.69 -4.12
C GLY A 128 11.87 -4.17 -3.97
N ILE A 129 11.39 -3.46 -4.99
CA ILE A 129 11.33 -1.99 -4.99
C ILE A 129 10.18 -1.53 -4.10
N PRO A 130 10.44 -0.66 -3.10
CA PRO A 130 9.38 -0.08 -2.30
C PRO A 130 8.46 0.81 -3.13
N ILE A 131 7.16 0.62 -2.99
CA ILE A 131 6.14 1.42 -3.64
C ILE A 131 5.48 2.32 -2.59
N TYR A 132 5.58 3.61 -2.78
CA TYR A 132 4.93 4.64 -1.96
C TYR A 132 3.53 4.91 -2.48
N VAL A 133 2.57 5.01 -1.58
CA VAL A 133 1.16 5.20 -1.92
C VAL A 133 0.57 6.30 -1.04
N TRP A 134 -0.26 7.15 -1.63
CA TRP A 134 -1.12 8.08 -0.91
C TRP A 134 -2.43 8.28 -1.65
N VAL A 135 -3.42 8.85 -0.96
CA VAL A 135 -4.76 9.09 -1.50
C VAL A 135 -5.13 10.54 -1.25
N SER A 136 -5.77 11.17 -2.22
CA SER A 136 -6.40 12.49 -2.08
C SER A 136 -7.86 12.45 -2.45
N SER A 137 -8.65 13.37 -1.94
CA SER A 137 -9.99 13.67 -2.43
C SER A 137 -9.92 14.77 -3.47
N TYR A 138 -10.81 14.76 -4.46
CA TYR A 138 -10.82 15.77 -5.52
C TYR A 138 -12.21 16.23 -5.90
N GLN A 139 -12.27 17.43 -6.48
CA GLN A 139 -13.41 17.99 -7.21
C GLN A 139 -12.98 18.44 -8.59
N ILE A 140 -13.94 18.47 -9.53
CA ILE A 140 -13.67 18.83 -10.93
C ILE A 140 -13.96 20.30 -11.18
N THR A 141 -15.02 20.84 -10.57
CA THR A 141 -15.47 22.20 -10.84
C THR A 141 -15.82 22.92 -9.53
N PRO A 142 -15.07 23.96 -9.16
CA PRO A 142 -13.74 24.30 -9.68
C PRO A 142 -12.73 23.18 -9.41
N GLN A 143 -11.70 23.06 -10.22
CA GLN A 143 -10.68 22.02 -10.01
C GLN A 143 -9.97 22.27 -8.71
N ASN A 144 -10.05 21.31 -7.80
CA ASN A 144 -9.39 21.34 -6.50
C ASN A 144 -9.11 19.91 -6.02
N GLU A 145 -8.12 19.78 -5.13
CA GLU A 145 -7.72 18.51 -4.58
C GLU A 145 -7.23 18.73 -3.14
N SER A 146 -7.52 17.78 -2.24
CA SER A 146 -6.93 17.80 -0.90
C SER A 146 -5.41 17.62 -1.01
N TYR A 147 -4.67 18.11 -0.01
CA TYR A 147 -3.24 17.94 0.01
C TYR A 147 -2.88 16.46 -0.04
N TYR A 148 -2.08 16.07 -1.02
CA TYR A 148 -1.71 14.68 -1.22
C TYR A 148 -0.35 14.32 -0.62
N TYR A 149 0.48 15.31 -0.31
CA TYR A 149 1.82 15.07 0.17
C TYR A 149 2.05 15.64 1.57
N TYR A 150 1.85 14.76 2.57
CA TYR A 150 2.42 14.91 3.90
C TYR A 150 2.99 13.55 4.29
N ASP A 151 4.16 13.52 4.90
CA ASP A 151 4.84 12.28 5.32
C ASP A 151 3.94 11.32 6.12
N ASN A 152 3.00 11.86 6.89
CA ASN A 152 2.05 11.07 7.67
C ASN A 152 0.99 10.34 6.84
N TYR A 153 0.72 10.80 5.61
CA TYR A 153 -0.31 10.22 4.73
C TYR A 153 0.26 9.27 3.69
N VAL A 154 1.57 9.30 3.48
CA VAL A 154 2.27 8.39 2.58
C VAL A 154 2.54 7.09 3.32
N LYS A 155 2.19 5.97 2.70
CA LYS A 155 2.52 4.63 3.18
C LYS A 155 3.35 3.90 2.12
N MET A 156 4.12 2.94 2.57
CA MET A 156 5.01 2.18 1.71
C MET A 156 4.76 0.68 1.89
N ALA A 157 4.78 -0.05 0.77
CA ALA A 157 4.85 -1.51 0.77
C ALA A 157 5.73 -2.00 -0.38
N THR A 158 6.32 -3.16 -0.18
CA THR A 158 7.11 -3.80 -1.22
C THR A 158 6.39 -5.08 -1.64
N PRO A 159 5.93 -5.19 -2.90
CA PRO A 159 5.38 -6.43 -3.42
C PRO A 159 6.41 -7.55 -3.26
N ARG A 160 5.94 -8.73 -2.96
CA ARG A 160 6.82 -9.87 -2.76
C ARG A 160 6.23 -11.15 -3.32
N PRO A 161 7.07 -12.10 -3.73
CA PRO A 161 6.57 -13.41 -4.13
C PRO A 161 5.93 -14.15 -2.95
N GLU A 162 4.86 -14.87 -3.22
CA GLU A 162 4.18 -15.73 -2.26
C GLU A 162 3.94 -17.12 -2.87
N VAL A 163 3.95 -18.12 -2.02
CA VAL A 163 3.53 -19.48 -2.37
C VAL A 163 2.40 -19.86 -1.43
N SER A 164 1.30 -20.34 -1.98
CA SER A 164 0.13 -20.72 -1.22
C SER A 164 -0.14 -22.22 -1.31
N ASN A 165 -0.65 -22.77 -0.22
CA ASN A 165 -1.15 -24.14 -0.14
C ASN A 165 -0.11 -25.21 -0.53
N GLN A 166 1.17 -24.97 -0.18
CA GLN A 166 2.26 -25.88 -0.51
C GLN A 166 2.40 -26.99 0.52
N THR A 167 2.47 -28.25 0.06
CA THR A 167 2.85 -29.38 0.91
C THR A 167 4.38 -29.41 1.06
N ILE A 168 4.85 -29.46 2.30
CA ILE A 168 6.26 -29.50 2.66
C ILE A 168 6.51 -30.76 3.49
N ASN A 169 7.39 -31.61 3.00
CA ASN A 169 7.74 -32.86 3.66
C ASN A 169 8.89 -32.70 4.66
N VAL A 170 8.94 -33.57 5.65
CA VAL A 170 10.09 -33.69 6.57
C VAL A 170 11.38 -33.91 5.78
N GLY A 171 12.44 -33.25 6.21
CA GLY A 171 13.73 -33.25 5.53
C GLY A 171 13.85 -32.27 4.38
N SER A 172 12.75 -31.57 4.01
CA SER A 172 12.77 -30.52 2.99
C SER A 172 12.97 -29.16 3.59
N SER A 173 13.56 -28.26 2.81
CA SER A 173 13.63 -26.84 3.12
C SER A 173 12.51 -26.07 2.42
N ILE A 174 11.98 -25.07 3.10
CA ILE A 174 11.02 -24.12 2.51
C ILE A 174 11.82 -23.09 1.73
N ILE A 175 11.62 -23.09 0.43
CA ILE A 175 12.38 -22.26 -0.51
C ILE A 175 11.40 -21.35 -1.23
N LEU A 176 11.74 -20.07 -1.33
CA LEU A 176 11.07 -19.13 -2.17
C LEU A 176 12.09 -18.40 -3.02
N SER A 177 12.06 -18.63 -4.34
CA SER A 177 13.09 -18.17 -5.25
C SER A 177 14.47 -18.74 -4.83
N GLU A 178 15.45 -17.90 -4.56
CA GLU A 178 16.78 -18.30 -4.07
C GLU A 178 16.90 -18.26 -2.54
N SER A 179 15.82 -17.95 -1.85
CA SER A 179 15.82 -17.71 -0.41
C SER A 179 15.24 -18.90 0.34
N TYR A 180 15.97 -19.34 1.38
CA TYR A 180 15.58 -20.42 2.26
C TYR A 180 14.98 -19.85 3.54
N LEU A 181 13.72 -20.15 3.80
CA LEU A 181 13.03 -19.64 4.97
C LEU A 181 13.26 -20.51 6.22
N ALA A 182 13.13 -21.82 6.08
CA ALA A 182 13.32 -22.78 7.17
C ALA A 182 13.50 -24.18 6.61
N SER A 183 14.06 -25.08 7.41
CA SER A 183 14.04 -26.53 7.19
C SER A 183 12.99 -27.17 8.08
N LEU A 184 12.21 -28.11 7.53
CA LEU A 184 11.25 -28.90 8.30
C LEU A 184 11.92 -30.18 8.80
N THR A 185 12.04 -30.32 10.10
CA THR A 185 12.72 -31.44 10.75
C THR A 185 11.79 -32.20 11.70
N LEU A 186 12.07 -33.49 11.93
CA LEU A 186 11.37 -34.32 12.89
C LEU A 186 12.26 -34.56 14.10
N ASN A 187 11.72 -34.29 15.30
CA ASN A 187 12.38 -34.64 16.57
C ASN A 187 11.32 -35.10 17.58
N ASN A 188 11.55 -36.22 18.26
CA ASN A 188 10.63 -36.78 19.27
C ASN A 188 9.18 -36.86 18.82
N ASN A 189 8.91 -37.32 17.57
CA ASN A 189 7.58 -37.38 16.94
C ASN A 189 6.86 -36.03 16.80
N LYS A 190 7.63 -34.93 16.77
CA LYS A 190 7.09 -33.59 16.52
C LYS A 190 7.86 -32.92 15.39
N LEU A 191 7.17 -32.08 14.64
CA LEU A 191 7.76 -31.29 13.56
C LEU A 191 8.31 -29.97 14.10
N TYR A 192 9.45 -29.54 13.57
CA TYR A 192 10.12 -28.29 13.94
C TYR A 192 10.57 -27.52 12.71
N PHE A 193 10.45 -26.20 12.77
CA PHE A 193 11.23 -25.32 11.91
C PHE A 193 12.61 -25.10 12.52
N SER A 194 13.62 -25.27 11.70
CA SER A 194 15.03 -25.10 12.06
C SER A 194 15.77 -24.31 10.99
N SER A 195 16.96 -23.82 11.36
CA SER A 195 17.87 -23.12 10.45
C SER A 195 18.20 -23.98 9.22
N PRO A 196 18.15 -23.42 8.01
CA PRO A 196 18.58 -24.12 6.79
C PRO A 196 20.09 -24.33 6.67
N GLN A 197 20.89 -23.97 7.68
CA GLN A 197 22.35 -24.18 7.78
C GLN A 197 23.14 -23.58 6.61
N ARG A 198 22.97 -22.28 6.37
CA ARG A 198 23.72 -21.55 5.33
C ARG A 198 24.92 -20.79 5.94
N PRO A 199 26.06 -20.79 5.26
CA PRO A 199 27.23 -20.04 5.73
C PRO A 199 26.96 -18.53 5.72
N ASN A 200 27.45 -17.83 6.73
CA ASN A 200 27.32 -16.38 6.90
C ASN A 200 25.88 -15.88 7.07
N GLU A 201 24.95 -16.75 7.43
CA GLU A 201 23.57 -16.38 7.73
C GLU A 201 23.24 -16.76 9.18
N ILE A 202 22.64 -15.81 9.91
CA ILE A 202 22.05 -16.07 11.23
C ILE A 202 20.54 -16.07 11.03
N TRP A 203 19.95 -17.21 11.33
CA TRP A 203 18.52 -17.42 11.20
C TRP A 203 17.84 -17.18 12.54
N TYR A 204 16.71 -16.50 12.48
CA TYR A 204 15.87 -16.21 13.63
C TYR A 204 14.42 -16.54 13.28
N VAL A 205 13.68 -17.05 14.25
CA VAL A 205 12.26 -17.37 14.10
C VAL A 205 11.46 -16.92 15.31
N GLN A 206 10.21 -16.52 15.07
CA GLN A 206 9.24 -16.22 16.11
C GLN A 206 7.90 -16.84 15.71
N ARG A 207 7.24 -17.51 16.66
CA ARG A 207 5.87 -18.01 16.46
C ARG A 207 4.87 -17.04 17.07
N VAL A 208 3.87 -16.64 16.31
CA VAL A 208 2.81 -15.75 16.73
C VAL A 208 1.44 -16.33 16.40
N ALA A 209 0.40 -15.83 17.06
CA ALA A 209 -0.97 -16.11 16.65
C ALA A 209 -1.23 -15.40 15.30
N GLY A 210 -1.97 -16.07 14.42
CA GLY A 210 -2.33 -15.51 13.12
C GLY A 210 -3.21 -16.49 12.35
N THR A 211 -3.99 -15.97 11.42
CA THR A 211 -4.93 -16.72 10.57
C THR A 211 -4.50 -16.69 9.10
N SER A 212 -3.53 -15.86 8.75
CA SER A 212 -3.03 -15.71 7.39
C SER A 212 -1.63 -15.06 7.33
N LEU A 213 -1.03 -15.04 6.15
CA LEU A 213 0.21 -14.27 5.90
C LEU A 213 0.06 -12.75 6.08
N TYR A 214 -1.17 -12.23 6.14
CA TYR A 214 -1.45 -10.80 6.10
C TYR A 214 -1.73 -10.19 7.48
N ASP A 215 -1.72 -10.99 8.54
CA ASP A 215 -2.06 -10.53 9.88
C ASP A 215 -0.99 -9.62 10.48
N ILE A 216 0.27 -9.88 10.18
CA ILE A 216 1.40 -9.04 10.59
C ILE A 216 2.08 -8.48 9.36
N VAL A 217 2.06 -7.15 9.23
CA VAL A 217 2.63 -6.44 8.07
C VAL A 217 4.02 -5.91 8.36
N VAL A 218 4.29 -5.52 9.61
CA VAL A 218 5.59 -4.97 10.04
C VAL A 218 6.31 -6.00 10.92
N PRO A 219 7.58 -6.33 10.62
CA PRO A 219 8.40 -7.21 11.45
C PRO A 219 8.52 -6.68 12.88
N PRO A 220 8.28 -7.50 13.92
CA PRO A 220 8.60 -7.12 15.29
C PRO A 220 10.10 -6.85 15.45
N THR A 221 10.44 -5.98 16.37
CA THR A 221 11.85 -5.68 16.69
C THR A 221 12.49 -6.71 17.60
N GLU A 222 11.67 -7.46 18.36
CA GLU A 222 12.09 -8.40 19.40
C GLU A 222 11.24 -9.69 19.39
N GLY A 223 11.57 -10.64 20.26
CA GLY A 223 10.81 -11.89 20.42
C GLY A 223 11.27 -13.02 19.51
N TYR A 224 12.32 -12.80 18.72
CA TYR A 224 12.92 -13.84 17.90
C TYR A 224 13.88 -14.74 18.69
N THR A 225 13.96 -16.01 18.28
CA THR A 225 14.93 -16.99 18.76
C THR A 225 15.69 -17.61 17.60
N THR A 226 16.88 -18.12 17.86
CA THR A 226 17.66 -18.95 16.92
C THR A 226 17.38 -20.44 17.10
N GLU A 227 16.60 -20.80 18.11
CA GLU A 227 16.23 -22.17 18.40
C GLU A 227 15.15 -22.68 17.44
N SER A 228 15.14 -23.99 17.21
CA SER A 228 14.10 -24.66 16.46
C SER A 228 12.75 -24.53 17.18
N LEU A 229 11.69 -24.15 16.46
CA LEU A 229 10.35 -24.04 17.02
C LEU A 229 9.44 -25.17 16.54
N GLU A 230 8.69 -25.77 17.47
CA GLU A 230 7.66 -26.75 17.16
C GLU A 230 6.63 -26.16 16.20
N VAL A 231 6.31 -26.92 15.15
CA VAL A 231 5.32 -26.54 14.13
C VAL A 231 3.92 -26.92 14.59
N ILE A 232 3.05 -25.93 14.65
CA ILE A 232 1.65 -26.04 15.07
C ILE A 232 0.76 -25.47 13.98
N ALA A 233 -0.34 -26.15 13.66
CA ALA A 233 -1.34 -25.65 12.73
C ALA A 233 -1.96 -24.34 13.20
N ASP A 234 -2.44 -23.55 12.26
CA ASP A 234 -3.07 -22.25 12.47
C ASP A 234 -2.14 -21.28 13.24
N ARG A 235 -0.87 -21.29 12.88
CA ARG A 235 0.14 -20.38 13.45
C ARG A 235 0.97 -19.75 12.34
N LEU A 236 1.33 -18.48 12.60
CA LEU A 236 2.26 -17.72 11.78
C LEU A 236 3.66 -17.73 12.37
N TYR A 237 4.63 -18.05 11.54
CA TYR A 237 6.05 -18.04 11.87
C TYR A 237 6.71 -16.88 11.12
N LEU A 238 7.28 -15.97 11.89
CA LEU A 238 8.00 -14.82 11.38
C LEU A 238 9.49 -15.20 11.31
N ILE A 239 10.08 -15.01 10.14
CA ILE A 239 11.47 -15.36 9.86
C ILE A 239 12.27 -14.09 9.65
N LYS A 240 13.42 -14.01 10.29
CA LYS A 240 14.43 -12.98 10.06
C LYS A 240 15.76 -13.67 9.78
N ILE A 241 16.39 -13.32 8.68
CA ILE A 241 17.69 -13.82 8.28
C ILE A 241 18.67 -12.66 8.24
N ASN A 242 19.67 -12.66 9.09
CA ASN A 242 20.77 -11.72 9.02
C ASN A 242 21.87 -12.32 8.15
N LYS A 243 22.19 -11.66 7.06
CA LYS A 243 23.22 -12.04 6.11
C LYS A 243 24.10 -10.82 5.80
N ASN A 244 25.40 -10.93 6.11
CA ASN A 244 26.34 -9.83 5.90
C ASN A 244 25.87 -8.49 6.52
N ASN A 245 25.34 -8.52 7.73
CA ASN A 245 24.77 -7.39 8.48
C ASN A 245 23.50 -6.76 7.87
N ALA A 246 22.89 -7.37 6.85
CA ALA A 246 21.61 -6.98 6.30
C ALA A 246 20.51 -7.97 6.75
N ASN A 247 19.31 -7.48 7.02
CA ASN A 247 18.20 -8.30 7.48
C ASN A 247 17.21 -8.55 6.35
N TYR A 248 16.81 -9.79 6.19
CA TYR A 248 15.77 -10.23 5.28
C TYR A 248 14.60 -10.81 6.08
N TYR A 249 13.40 -10.54 5.66
CA TYR A 249 12.21 -10.94 6.40
C TYR A 249 11.31 -11.84 5.55
N GLY A 250 10.74 -12.85 6.18
CA GLY A 250 9.80 -13.76 5.57
C GLY A 250 8.77 -14.27 6.56
N LYS A 251 7.74 -14.92 6.08
CA LYS A 251 6.68 -15.51 6.89
C LYS A 251 6.29 -16.88 6.37
N ILE A 252 5.87 -17.74 7.30
CA ILE A 252 5.28 -19.05 7.01
C ILE A 252 3.99 -19.15 7.82
N PHE A 253 2.85 -19.28 7.16
CA PHE A 253 1.59 -19.61 7.80
C PHE A 253 1.31 -21.10 7.63
N VAL A 254 1.24 -21.84 8.72
CA VAL A 254 0.98 -23.28 8.71
C VAL A 254 -0.52 -23.52 8.74
N ARG A 255 -1.09 -23.99 7.65
CA ARG A 255 -2.52 -24.31 7.52
C ARG A 255 -2.88 -25.63 8.24
N SER A 256 -2.05 -26.65 8.04
CA SER A 256 -2.25 -27.96 8.66
C SER A 256 -0.95 -28.71 8.89
N VAL A 257 -0.99 -29.63 9.84
CA VAL A 257 0.09 -30.57 10.14
C VAL A 257 -0.43 -31.98 9.87
N ASN A 258 0.21 -32.71 8.95
CA ASN A 258 -0.17 -34.04 8.52
C ASN A 258 0.64 -35.11 9.22
N GLY A 259 0.30 -35.37 10.48
CA GLY A 259 1.04 -36.27 11.35
C GLY A 259 2.47 -35.80 11.56
N VAL A 260 3.44 -36.72 11.39
CA VAL A 260 4.88 -36.45 11.53
C VAL A 260 5.60 -36.33 10.18
N ASN A 261 4.87 -36.30 9.07
CA ASN A 261 5.47 -36.45 7.74
C ASN A 261 5.55 -35.15 6.95
N SER A 262 4.53 -34.28 7.10
CA SER A 262 4.44 -33.07 6.29
C SER A 262 3.55 -32.01 6.93
N ILE A 263 3.62 -30.80 6.35
CA ILE A 263 2.73 -29.68 6.63
C ILE A 263 2.15 -29.14 5.33
N VAL A 264 1.04 -28.40 5.42
CA VAL A 264 0.58 -27.54 4.34
C VAL A 264 0.74 -26.09 4.82
N ALA A 265 1.41 -25.27 4.04
CA ALA A 265 1.72 -23.90 4.43
C ALA A 265 1.63 -22.91 3.26
N ASP A 266 1.39 -21.65 3.63
CA ASP A 266 1.62 -20.50 2.78
C ASP A 266 2.90 -19.80 3.25
N TYR A 267 3.67 -19.22 2.34
CA TYR A 267 4.87 -18.50 2.75
C TYR A 267 5.25 -17.39 1.77
N CYS A 268 5.99 -16.41 2.28
CA CYS A 268 6.50 -15.27 1.53
C CYS A 268 7.85 -14.82 2.08
N TYR A 269 8.58 -14.02 1.29
CA TYR A 269 9.91 -13.54 1.65
C TYR A 269 10.23 -12.22 0.94
N GLN A 270 10.76 -11.24 1.66
CA GLN A 270 11.26 -9.99 1.08
C GLN A 270 12.59 -10.22 0.37
N ILE A 271 12.65 -9.86 -0.91
CA ILE A 271 13.84 -10.05 -1.75
C ILE A 271 14.95 -9.06 -1.38
N SER A 272 14.57 -7.81 -1.06
CA SER A 272 15.51 -6.77 -0.67
C SER A 272 15.73 -6.73 0.83
N ALA A 273 16.97 -6.40 1.21
CA ALA A 273 17.35 -6.28 2.60
C ALA A 273 16.70 -5.07 3.28
N ASP A 274 16.55 -5.19 4.60
CA ASP A 274 16.12 -4.10 5.51
C ASP A 274 14.76 -3.47 5.17
N ILE A 275 13.94 -4.16 4.39
CA ILE A 275 12.56 -3.76 4.14
C ILE A 275 11.70 -4.13 5.36
N LEU A 276 11.32 -3.14 6.15
CA LEU A 276 10.48 -3.29 7.35
C LEU A 276 8.99 -3.46 6.98
N SER A 277 8.72 -4.33 6.04
CA SER A 277 7.36 -4.72 5.63
C SER A 277 7.37 -6.20 5.26
N TYR A 278 6.41 -6.94 5.79
CA TYR A 278 6.22 -8.34 5.39
C TYR A 278 5.34 -8.45 4.17
#